data_2f87dd784c6609048e19e9bb57f4a5eb
#
_entry.id   2f87dd784c6609048e19e9bb57f4a5eb
#
_cell.length_a   1.000
_cell.length_b   1.000
_cell.length_c   1.000
_cell.angle_alpha   90.00
_cell.angle_beta   90.00
_cell.angle_gamma   90.00
#
_symmetry.space_group_name_H-M   'P 1'
#
loop_
_entity.id
_entity.type
_entity.pdbx_description
1 polymer ?
#
loop_
_entity_poly.entity_id
_entity_poly.type
_entity_poly.pdbx_seq_one_letter_code
_entity_poly.pdbx_strand_id
1 'polypeptide(L)'
;MSKKIKENEIENLFKELNDDPRVVDSVPVSETIDPNYDDLFTVVGPSVEESERLDSAPYSYWRLTFKQLAKNPLVILCVVVLAILLFFIIFGTTIRYYPPMVFEKGYWVKGEMFGDKLNGYVLGPNPTNWFGVCAYNMGGEFEGLDMWSCVWKGSQLSLLLGVTVALIDTVLGIIIGSLWGYFRWLDPILIEFRNFVNNIPTILLDILLMQLLSPYMGQYGFLIIVMLLCALGWLGLAGFIRNQIIIIRNREYNVASQTLGSSSTAMITHNLLPYLVSVIVTVVSTAIPQAISSEVGLAFFNLSFKITDGDVTLGQVLTKAVNDITWMEHPYLLLAPLVVMAPLTICFFYLGLALSDATDPKTHR
;
A
#
# COMPACT_ATOMS: atom_id res chain seq x y z
N MET A 1 10.21 8.17 -76.01
CA MET A 1 8.74 8.42 -75.86
C MET A 1 8.28 8.35 -74.40
N SER A 2 8.84 7.49 -73.55
CA SER A 2 8.41 7.31 -72.13
C SER A 2 8.74 8.46 -71.16
N LYS A 3 9.79 9.28 -71.42
CA LYS A 3 10.20 10.39 -70.53
C LYS A 3 9.29 11.62 -70.63
N LYS A 4 8.81 11.93 -71.87
CA LYS A 4 7.91 13.07 -72.09
C LYS A 4 6.48 12.86 -71.56
N ILE A 5 6.05 11.61 -71.45
CA ILE A 5 4.74 11.28 -70.88
C ILE A 5 4.71 11.51 -69.36
N LYS A 6 5.85 11.19 -68.68
CA LYS A 6 5.96 11.44 -67.23
C LYS A 6 6.06 12.93 -66.87
N GLU A 7 6.71 13.74 -67.68
CA GLU A 7 6.80 15.19 -67.47
C GLU A 7 5.42 15.87 -67.63
N ASN A 8 4.65 15.49 -68.59
CA ASN A 8 3.31 16.02 -68.77
C ASN A 8 2.31 15.57 -67.66
N GLU A 9 2.44 14.37 -67.12
CA GLU A 9 1.66 13.89 -65.99
C GLU A 9 2.00 14.66 -64.71
N ILE A 10 3.26 14.95 -64.48
CA ILE A 10 3.72 15.72 -63.35
C ILE A 10 3.27 17.18 -63.43
N GLU A 11 3.35 17.78 -64.63
CA GLU A 11 2.88 19.14 -64.87
C GLU A 11 1.36 19.29 -64.66
N ASN A 12 0.57 18.30 -65.07
CA ASN A 12 -0.88 18.27 -64.83
C ASN A 12 -1.23 18.08 -63.35
N LEU A 13 -0.47 17.25 -62.61
CA LEU A 13 -0.63 17.06 -61.19
C LEU A 13 -0.32 18.33 -60.37
N PHE A 14 0.71 19.08 -60.78
CA PHE A 14 1.03 20.39 -60.22
C PHE A 14 -0.03 21.44 -60.51
N LYS A 15 -0.71 21.37 -61.66
CA LYS A 15 -1.79 22.25 -62.04
C LYS A 15 -3.06 21.95 -61.23
N GLU A 16 -3.42 20.69 -61.06
CA GLU A 16 -4.52 20.26 -60.20
C GLU A 16 -4.32 20.59 -58.72
N LEU A 17 -3.08 20.52 -58.23
CA LEU A 17 -2.74 20.90 -56.86
C LEU A 17 -2.81 22.43 -56.65
N ASN A 18 -2.52 23.23 -57.64
CA ASN A 18 -2.61 24.69 -57.54
C ASN A 18 -4.06 25.21 -57.67
N ASP A 19 -4.95 24.44 -58.26
CA ASP A 19 -6.36 24.80 -58.42
C ASP A 19 -7.25 24.26 -57.25
N ASP A 20 -6.70 23.54 -56.29
CA ASP A 20 -7.45 23.09 -55.09
C ASP A 20 -7.60 24.26 -54.09
N PRO A 21 -8.84 24.76 -53.86
CA PRO A 21 -9.06 25.89 -52.96
C PRO A 21 -8.64 25.66 -51.51
N ARG A 22 -8.23 24.43 -51.17
CA ARG A 22 -7.70 24.07 -49.82
C ARG A 22 -6.19 24.31 -49.70
N VAL A 23 -5.48 24.59 -50.81
CA VAL A 23 -4.03 24.82 -50.85
C VAL A 23 -3.70 26.32 -50.98
N VAL A 24 -4.67 27.17 -51.20
CA VAL A 24 -4.48 28.60 -51.50
C VAL A 24 -4.00 29.44 -50.30
N ASP A 25 -4.04 28.91 -49.09
CA ASP A 25 -3.53 29.61 -47.91
C ASP A 25 -2.12 29.18 -47.46
N SER A 26 -1.43 28.34 -48.24
CA SER A 26 -0.02 28.02 -47.99
C SER A 26 0.86 28.95 -48.81
N VAL A 27 1.51 29.88 -48.13
CA VAL A 27 2.68 30.70 -48.49
C VAL A 27 2.98 30.77 -50.01
N PRO A 28 2.91 31.95 -50.64
CA PRO A 28 3.30 32.09 -52.06
C PRO A 28 4.76 31.63 -52.20
N VAL A 29 4.96 30.52 -52.92
CA VAL A 29 6.27 30.16 -53.43
C VAL A 29 6.65 31.30 -54.39
N SER A 30 7.44 32.25 -53.92
CA SER A 30 7.98 33.29 -54.78
C SER A 30 8.86 32.61 -55.80
N GLU A 31 8.57 32.83 -57.08
CA GLU A 31 9.25 32.28 -58.23
C GLU A 31 10.70 32.77 -58.44
N THR A 32 11.31 33.30 -57.41
CA THR A 32 12.73 33.63 -57.40
C THR A 32 13.48 32.72 -56.45
N ILE A 33 13.79 31.50 -56.93
CA ILE A 33 14.88 30.74 -56.34
C ILE A 33 16.15 31.54 -56.61
N ASP A 34 16.63 32.22 -55.58
CA ASP A 34 17.90 32.92 -55.61
C ASP A 34 19.00 31.89 -55.93
N PRO A 35 19.81 32.10 -57.01
CA PRO A 35 20.79 31.11 -57.44
C PRO A 35 21.95 30.87 -56.45
N ASN A 36 21.92 31.50 -55.28
CA ASN A 36 22.97 31.34 -54.29
C ASN A 36 22.61 30.25 -53.28
N TYR A 37 22.72 29.00 -53.69
CA TYR A 37 22.48 27.80 -52.86
C TYR A 37 23.37 27.69 -51.62
N ASP A 38 24.44 28.47 -51.55
CA ASP A 38 25.39 28.40 -50.41
C ASP A 38 24.77 28.94 -49.10
N ASP A 39 23.79 29.82 -49.16
CA ASP A 39 23.08 30.34 -47.98
C ASP A 39 22.03 29.40 -47.39
N LEU A 40 21.56 28.42 -48.17
CA LEU A 40 20.57 27.43 -47.72
C LEU A 40 21.20 26.39 -46.76
N PHE A 41 22.53 26.28 -46.71
CA PHE A 41 23.24 25.36 -45.86
C PHE A 41 24.09 26.06 -44.77
N THR A 42 23.84 27.36 -44.53
CA THR A 42 24.46 28.00 -43.37
C THR A 42 23.86 27.39 -42.13
N VAL A 43 24.72 26.78 -41.30
CA VAL A 43 24.33 26.30 -39.97
C VAL A 43 23.93 27.50 -39.14
N VAL A 44 22.62 27.78 -39.10
CA VAL A 44 22.04 28.75 -38.18
C VAL A 44 22.26 28.18 -36.80
N GLY A 45 23.23 28.70 -36.07
CA GLY A 45 23.44 28.36 -34.68
C GLY A 45 22.15 28.67 -33.89
N PRO A 46 21.92 28.02 -32.74
CA PRO A 46 20.72 28.27 -31.95
C PRO A 46 20.63 29.77 -31.65
N SER A 47 19.64 30.44 -32.24
CA SER A 47 19.32 31.80 -31.87
C SER A 47 18.85 31.78 -30.41
N VAL A 48 19.45 32.60 -29.55
CA VAL A 48 19.07 32.71 -28.13
C VAL A 48 17.61 33.18 -27.99
N GLU A 49 17.04 33.77 -29.02
CA GLU A 49 15.66 34.25 -29.10
C GLU A 49 14.65 33.16 -29.52
N GLU A 50 15.08 32.15 -30.30
CA GLU A 50 14.26 31.02 -30.73
C GLU A 50 14.42 29.76 -29.84
N SER A 51 15.37 29.77 -28.90
CA SER A 51 15.39 28.75 -27.88
C SER A 51 14.11 28.91 -27.03
N GLU A 52 13.17 27.99 -27.19
CA GLU A 52 12.05 27.85 -26.27
C GLU A 52 12.62 27.81 -24.85
N ARG A 53 12.67 28.96 -24.20
CA ARG A 53 12.88 28.98 -22.76
C ARG A 53 11.64 28.35 -22.15
N LEU A 54 11.76 27.09 -21.82
CA LEU A 54 10.81 26.45 -20.93
C LEU A 54 10.91 27.19 -19.59
N ASP A 55 10.13 28.28 -19.44
CA ASP A 55 9.96 29.02 -18.18
C ASP A 55 9.27 28.17 -17.09
N SER A 56 9.10 26.87 -17.34
CA SER A 56 8.60 25.94 -16.36
C SER A 56 9.68 25.65 -15.34
N ALA A 57 9.45 26.09 -14.10
CA ALA A 57 10.25 25.67 -12.94
C ALA A 57 10.46 24.15 -12.96
N PRO A 58 11.65 23.65 -12.57
CA PRO A 58 11.96 22.23 -12.61
C PRO A 58 10.84 21.44 -11.92
N TYR A 59 10.23 20.56 -12.70
CA TYR A 59 9.07 19.78 -12.30
C TYR A 59 9.48 18.79 -11.20
N SER A 60 9.13 19.07 -9.95
CA SER A 60 9.30 18.13 -8.85
C SER A 60 8.04 17.29 -8.69
N TYR A 61 8.09 16.06 -9.17
CA TYR A 61 7.02 15.07 -9.11
C TYR A 61 6.42 14.95 -7.69
N TRP A 62 7.25 14.76 -6.67
CA TRP A 62 6.80 14.61 -5.28
C TRP A 62 6.13 15.88 -4.73
N ARG A 63 6.64 17.07 -5.09
CA ARG A 63 6.04 18.33 -4.65
C ARG A 63 4.62 18.51 -5.18
N LEU A 64 4.38 18.11 -6.41
CA LEU A 64 3.04 18.17 -7.02
C LEU A 64 2.10 17.14 -6.41
N THR A 65 2.56 15.90 -6.23
CA THR A 65 1.81 14.85 -5.55
C THR A 65 1.35 15.31 -4.16
N PHE A 66 2.26 15.83 -3.33
CA PHE A 66 1.88 16.35 -2.02
C PHE A 66 0.95 17.57 -2.08
N LYS A 67 1.13 18.47 -3.05
CA LYS A 67 0.23 19.61 -3.26
C LYS A 67 -1.18 19.15 -3.65
N GLN A 68 -1.29 18.11 -4.45
CA GLN A 68 -2.56 17.54 -4.87
C GLN A 68 -3.27 16.83 -3.71
N LEU A 69 -2.53 16.04 -2.92
CA LEU A 69 -3.03 15.42 -1.69
C LEU A 69 -3.57 16.46 -0.71
N ALA A 70 -2.83 17.55 -0.51
CA ALA A 70 -3.24 18.63 0.40
C ALA A 70 -4.48 19.42 -0.06
N LYS A 71 -4.93 19.27 -1.29
CA LYS A 71 -6.18 19.87 -1.78
C LYS A 71 -7.42 19.05 -1.46
N ASN A 72 -7.26 17.77 -1.19
CA ASN A 72 -8.38 16.86 -0.91
C ASN A 72 -8.75 16.94 0.58
N PRO A 73 -9.95 17.44 0.96
CA PRO A 73 -10.35 17.58 2.34
C PRO A 73 -10.45 16.25 3.08
N LEU A 74 -10.81 15.17 2.39
CA LEU A 74 -10.88 13.83 3.00
C LEU A 74 -9.49 13.30 3.34
N VAL A 75 -8.47 13.60 2.52
CA VAL A 75 -7.08 13.26 2.83
C VAL A 75 -6.62 13.97 4.09
N ILE A 76 -6.92 15.28 4.21
CA ILE A 76 -6.58 16.04 5.40
C ILE A 76 -7.28 15.46 6.63
N LEU A 77 -8.56 15.13 6.52
CA LEU A 77 -9.31 14.48 7.60
C LEU A 77 -8.65 13.16 8.02
N CYS A 78 -8.31 12.29 7.06
CA CYS A 78 -7.66 11.01 7.36
C CYS A 78 -6.28 11.20 8.02
N VAL A 79 -5.49 12.17 7.56
CA VAL A 79 -4.19 12.49 8.17
C VAL A 79 -4.35 12.98 9.60
N VAL A 80 -5.34 13.85 9.87
CA VAL A 80 -5.63 14.34 11.22
C VAL A 80 -6.08 13.19 12.12
N VAL A 81 -7.00 12.33 11.65
CA VAL A 81 -7.47 11.17 12.41
C VAL A 81 -6.31 10.22 12.72
N LEU A 82 -5.47 9.91 11.72
CA LEU A 82 -4.28 9.07 11.94
C LEU A 82 -3.29 9.71 12.91
N ALA A 83 -3.06 11.01 12.82
CA ALA A 83 -2.19 11.71 13.76
C ALA A 83 -2.69 11.63 15.20
N ILE A 84 -4.02 11.78 15.41
CA ILE A 84 -4.65 11.61 16.71
C ILE A 84 -4.51 10.17 17.19
N LEU A 85 -4.81 9.20 16.34
CA LEU A 85 -4.68 7.78 16.70
C LEU A 85 -3.22 7.42 17.03
N LEU A 86 -2.25 7.85 16.22
CA LEU A 86 -0.83 7.62 16.48
C LEU A 86 -0.37 8.27 17.78
N PHE A 87 -0.86 9.49 18.07
CA PHE A 87 -0.59 10.13 19.35
C PHE A 87 -1.08 9.27 20.53
N PHE A 88 -2.30 8.75 20.47
CA PHE A 88 -2.80 7.88 21.53
C PHE A 88 -2.16 6.50 21.54
N ILE A 89 -1.79 5.95 20.38
CA ILE A 89 -1.03 4.68 20.30
C ILE A 89 0.31 4.83 21.01
N ILE A 90 1.01 5.97 20.86
CA ILE A 90 2.32 6.20 21.46
C ILE A 90 2.20 6.60 22.94
N PHE A 91 1.29 7.52 23.24
CA PHE A 91 1.19 8.16 24.55
C PHE A 91 0.01 7.69 25.40
N GLY A 92 -0.95 6.94 24.84
CA GLY A 92 -2.19 6.56 25.53
C GLY A 92 -1.94 5.78 26.84
N THR A 93 -0.91 4.94 26.84
CA THR A 93 -0.51 4.19 28.03
C THR A 93 0.22 5.04 29.05
N THR A 94 0.90 6.13 28.64
CA THR A 94 1.57 7.07 29.55
C THR A 94 0.62 8.09 30.14
N ILE A 95 -0.42 8.49 29.41
CA ILE A 95 -1.47 9.39 29.88
C ILE A 95 -2.22 8.75 31.05
N ARG A 96 -2.49 7.47 30.93
CA ARG A 96 -3.14 6.69 31.97
C ARG A 96 -2.59 5.27 31.94
N TYR A 97 -1.70 4.96 32.89
CA TYR A 97 -1.07 3.68 32.99
C TYR A 97 -1.82 2.76 33.92
N TYR A 98 -2.51 1.78 33.34
CA TYR A 98 -2.93 0.59 34.04
C TYR A 98 -2.28 -0.57 33.30
N PRO A 99 -1.48 -1.44 33.96
CA PRO A 99 -0.91 -2.59 33.29
C PRO A 99 -2.01 -3.43 32.67
N PRO A 100 -1.90 -3.79 31.38
CA PRO A 100 -2.95 -4.48 30.64
C PRO A 100 -3.24 -5.90 31.15
N MET A 101 -2.31 -6.50 31.81
CA MET A 101 -2.44 -7.77 32.53
C MET A 101 -1.53 -7.73 33.75
N VAL A 102 -2.07 -8.01 34.90
CA VAL A 102 -1.27 -8.25 36.09
C VAL A 102 -1.58 -9.65 36.57
N PHE A 103 -0.70 -10.58 36.20
CA PHE A 103 -0.80 -11.98 36.61
C PHE A 103 -0.48 -12.21 38.08
N GLU A 104 0.20 -11.30 38.74
CA GLU A 104 0.64 -11.55 40.11
C GLU A 104 0.20 -10.54 41.18
N LYS A 105 -0.13 -9.31 40.83
CA LYS A 105 -0.59 -8.31 41.82
C LYS A 105 -1.39 -7.19 41.18
N GLY A 106 -2.54 -7.56 40.76
CA GLY A 106 -3.66 -6.84 40.86
C GLY A 106 -3.88 -5.46 40.26
N TYR A 107 -4.29 -5.37 39.04
CA TYR A 107 -5.41 -4.51 38.78
C TYR A 107 -6.70 -5.28 39.00
N TRP A 108 -6.80 -5.88 40.13
CA TRP A 108 -8.06 -6.19 40.72
C TRP A 108 -8.78 -4.85 40.94
N VAL A 109 -9.77 -4.60 40.15
CA VAL A 109 -10.86 -3.81 40.69
C VAL A 109 -11.36 -4.68 41.83
N LYS A 110 -10.93 -4.39 43.07
CA LYS A 110 -11.19 -5.20 44.24
C LYS A 110 -12.65 -5.60 44.26
N GLY A 111 -12.94 -6.84 44.66
CA GLY A 111 -14.27 -7.38 44.78
C GLY A 111 -15.26 -6.55 45.61
N GLU A 112 -14.80 -5.63 46.45
CA GLU A 112 -15.60 -4.61 47.16
C GLU A 112 -16.35 -3.67 46.20
N MET A 113 -15.85 -3.42 44.97
CA MET A 113 -16.52 -2.61 43.99
C MET A 113 -17.59 -3.38 43.20
N PHE A 114 -17.54 -4.70 43.23
CA PHE A 114 -18.39 -5.58 42.40
C PHE A 114 -19.35 -6.47 43.21
N GLY A 115 -19.32 -6.43 44.53
CA GLY A 115 -20.09 -7.34 45.37
C GLY A 115 -19.62 -8.80 45.27
N ASP A 116 -20.07 -9.64 46.20
CA ASP A 116 -19.58 -10.99 46.47
C ASP A 116 -19.79 -12.06 45.38
N LYS A 117 -20.14 -11.71 44.15
CA LYS A 117 -20.45 -12.68 43.11
C LYS A 117 -19.79 -12.30 41.79
N LEU A 118 -18.53 -12.69 41.65
CA LEU A 118 -17.73 -12.52 40.47
C LEU A 118 -18.04 -13.56 39.39
N ASN A 119 -19.21 -13.55 38.83
CA ASN A 119 -19.50 -14.27 37.61
C ASN A 119 -19.49 -13.29 36.44
N GLY A 120 -18.33 -13.13 35.82
CA GLY A 120 -18.20 -12.42 34.56
C GLY A 120 -18.47 -10.91 34.65
N TYR A 121 -17.84 -10.21 35.60
CA TYR A 121 -18.09 -8.79 35.78
C TYR A 121 -17.36 -7.93 34.76
N VAL A 122 -18.16 -7.17 34.09
CA VAL A 122 -17.76 -6.15 33.15
C VAL A 122 -18.19 -4.81 33.74
N LEU A 123 -17.23 -3.92 33.98
CA LEU A 123 -17.52 -2.59 34.47
C LEU A 123 -17.59 -1.62 33.29
N GLY A 124 -18.70 -0.91 33.16
CA GLY A 124 -18.88 0.12 32.15
C GLY A 124 -17.85 1.24 32.26
N PRO A 125 -17.73 2.07 31.21
CA PRO A 125 -16.91 3.28 31.24
C PRO A 125 -17.25 4.16 32.45
N ASN A 126 -16.24 4.54 33.21
CA ASN A 126 -16.35 5.34 34.42
C ASN A 126 -15.17 6.31 34.53
N PRO A 127 -15.19 7.29 35.44
CA PRO A 127 -14.09 8.24 35.60
C PRO A 127 -12.72 7.59 35.90
N THR A 128 -12.76 6.38 36.47
CA THR A 128 -11.53 5.61 36.76
C THR A 128 -11.08 4.78 35.58
N ASN A 129 -11.97 4.14 34.84
CA ASN A 129 -11.68 3.32 33.67
C ASN A 129 -12.48 3.85 32.47
N TRP A 130 -11.84 4.63 31.63
CA TRP A 130 -12.51 5.38 30.56
C TRP A 130 -13.17 4.51 29.49
N PHE A 131 -12.59 3.36 29.17
CA PHE A 131 -13.17 2.38 28.24
C PHE A 131 -13.80 1.17 28.95
N GLY A 132 -13.91 1.23 30.28
CA GLY A 132 -14.42 0.15 31.09
C GLY A 132 -13.38 -0.94 31.40
N VAL A 133 -13.86 -1.98 32.06
CA VAL A 133 -13.07 -3.15 32.50
C VAL A 133 -13.71 -4.41 31.95
N CYS A 134 -12.94 -5.30 31.37
CA CYS A 134 -13.35 -6.64 30.97
C CYS A 134 -12.85 -7.62 32.04
N ALA A 135 -13.74 -8.42 32.61
CA ALA A 135 -13.35 -9.49 33.50
C ALA A 135 -12.95 -10.72 32.68
N TYR A 136 -11.87 -11.35 33.09
CA TYR A 136 -11.31 -12.52 32.42
C TYR A 136 -11.13 -13.66 33.43
N ASN A 137 -11.53 -14.88 33.07
CA ASN A 137 -11.33 -16.05 33.91
C ASN A 137 -10.03 -16.76 33.53
N MET A 138 -9.06 -16.75 34.44
CA MET A 138 -7.82 -17.49 34.30
C MET A 138 -7.71 -18.53 35.41
N GLY A 139 -8.01 -19.81 35.07
CA GLY A 139 -7.76 -20.90 36.00
C GLY A 139 -8.59 -20.89 37.29
N GLY A 140 -9.73 -20.22 37.33
CA GLY A 140 -10.62 -20.12 38.49
C GLY A 140 -10.54 -18.81 39.27
N GLU A 141 -9.63 -17.92 38.90
CA GLU A 141 -9.55 -16.55 39.40
C GLU A 141 -9.99 -15.56 38.32
N PHE A 142 -10.80 -14.57 38.68
CA PHE A 142 -11.27 -13.54 37.76
C PHE A 142 -10.33 -12.34 37.84
N GLU A 143 -9.74 -11.97 36.71
CA GLU A 143 -8.92 -10.78 36.59
C GLU A 143 -9.63 -9.72 35.75
N GLY A 144 -9.55 -8.48 36.19
CA GLY A 144 -10.10 -7.34 35.45
C GLY A 144 -9.03 -6.76 34.51
N LEU A 145 -9.32 -6.67 33.24
CA LEU A 145 -8.47 -6.01 32.24
C LEU A 145 -8.99 -4.60 31.99
N ASP A 146 -8.16 -3.60 32.22
CA ASP A 146 -8.47 -2.23 31.85
C ASP A 146 -8.48 -2.07 30.31
N MET A 147 -9.65 -1.79 29.77
CA MET A 147 -9.83 -1.73 28.32
C MET A 147 -9.05 -0.59 27.65
N TRP A 148 -8.82 0.53 28.36
CA TRP A 148 -7.98 1.62 27.84
C TRP A 148 -6.55 1.14 27.57
N SER A 149 -5.95 0.52 28.56
CA SER A 149 -4.58 0.00 28.45
C SER A 149 -4.46 -1.11 27.41
N CYS A 150 -5.44 -2.04 27.38
CA CYS A 150 -5.46 -3.14 26.40
C CYS A 150 -5.58 -2.64 24.96
N VAL A 151 -6.45 -1.64 24.71
CA VAL A 151 -6.67 -1.09 23.38
C VAL A 151 -5.43 -0.35 22.88
N TRP A 152 -4.83 0.52 23.68
CA TRP A 152 -3.67 1.29 23.22
C TRP A 152 -2.40 0.46 23.14
N LYS A 153 -2.16 -0.42 24.12
CA LYS A 153 -1.01 -1.35 24.06
C LYS A 153 -1.17 -2.36 22.91
N GLY A 154 -2.38 -2.91 22.76
CA GLY A 154 -2.71 -3.79 21.64
C GLY A 154 -2.55 -3.12 20.30
N SER A 155 -2.93 -1.84 20.19
CA SER A 155 -2.74 -1.05 18.97
C SER A 155 -1.27 -0.82 18.64
N GLN A 156 -0.40 -0.59 19.64
CA GLN A 156 1.06 -0.50 19.42
C GLN A 156 1.61 -1.77 18.78
N LEU A 157 1.23 -2.90 19.33
CA LEU A 157 1.74 -4.19 18.87
C LEU A 157 1.17 -4.58 17.51
N SER A 158 -0.14 -4.42 17.29
CA SER A 158 -0.77 -4.69 16.00
C SER A 158 -0.25 -3.75 14.90
N LEU A 159 0.02 -2.47 15.21
CA LEU A 159 0.61 -1.55 14.24
C LEU A 159 2.06 -1.92 13.93
N LEU A 160 2.85 -2.26 14.94
CA LEU A 160 4.23 -2.73 14.74
C LEU A 160 4.27 -3.98 13.85
N LEU A 161 3.40 -4.95 14.12
CA LEU A 161 3.25 -6.15 13.32
C LEU A 161 2.83 -5.80 11.88
N GLY A 162 1.78 -5.00 11.73
CA GLY A 162 1.28 -4.58 10.42
C GLY A 162 2.33 -3.88 9.58
N VAL A 163 3.10 -2.95 10.16
CA VAL A 163 4.19 -2.24 9.46
C VAL A 163 5.33 -3.19 9.10
N THR A 164 5.72 -4.08 10.01
CA THR A 164 6.81 -5.04 9.77
C THR A 164 6.46 -5.99 8.64
N VAL A 165 5.27 -6.58 8.66
CA VAL A 165 4.77 -7.47 7.61
C VAL A 165 4.65 -6.73 6.28
N ALA A 166 4.03 -5.53 6.27
CA ALA A 166 3.89 -4.74 5.06
C ALA A 166 5.23 -4.38 4.42
N LEU A 167 6.25 -4.05 5.21
CA LEU A 167 7.60 -3.77 4.71
C LEU A 167 8.24 -5.00 4.08
N ILE A 168 8.19 -6.14 4.76
CA ILE A 168 8.78 -7.40 4.26
C ILE A 168 8.06 -7.83 2.97
N ASP A 169 6.74 -7.87 2.98
CA ASP A 169 5.93 -8.24 1.82
C ASP A 169 6.15 -7.30 0.63
N THR A 170 6.31 -6.01 0.90
CA THR A 170 6.62 -5.02 -0.13
C THR A 170 7.97 -5.30 -0.78
N VAL A 171 9.01 -5.49 0.02
CA VAL A 171 10.36 -5.76 -0.49
C VAL A 171 10.38 -7.07 -1.28
N LEU A 172 9.84 -8.15 -0.71
CA LEU A 172 9.76 -9.44 -1.38
C LEU A 172 8.91 -9.37 -2.66
N GLY A 173 7.75 -8.73 -2.59
CA GLY A 173 6.83 -8.56 -3.72
C GLY A 173 7.47 -7.79 -4.88
N ILE A 174 8.21 -6.70 -4.59
CA ILE A 174 8.92 -5.92 -5.60
C ILE A 174 10.05 -6.75 -6.23
N ILE A 175 10.89 -7.37 -5.43
CA ILE A 175 12.04 -8.14 -5.92
C ILE A 175 11.55 -9.34 -6.75
N ILE A 176 10.72 -10.18 -6.15
CA ILE A 176 10.25 -11.42 -6.80
C ILE A 176 9.34 -11.08 -7.99
N GLY A 177 8.43 -10.12 -7.86
CA GLY A 177 7.54 -9.70 -8.94
C GLY A 177 8.30 -9.10 -10.13
N SER A 178 9.38 -8.36 -9.87
CA SER A 178 10.23 -7.80 -10.91
C SER A 178 10.98 -8.89 -11.68
N LEU A 179 11.57 -9.83 -10.98
CA LEU A 179 12.25 -10.98 -11.58
C LEU A 179 11.26 -11.85 -12.35
N TRP A 180 10.10 -12.12 -11.77
CA TRP A 180 9.04 -12.90 -12.39
C TRP A 180 8.53 -12.27 -13.70
N GLY A 181 8.24 -10.97 -13.69
CA GLY A 181 7.77 -10.26 -14.89
C GLY A 181 8.84 -10.11 -15.98
N TYR A 182 10.12 -10.03 -15.60
CA TYR A 182 11.22 -9.85 -16.52
C TYR A 182 11.67 -11.16 -17.16
N PHE A 183 11.89 -12.22 -16.38
CA PHE A 183 12.39 -13.52 -16.85
C PHE A 183 11.25 -14.48 -17.21
N ARG A 184 11.10 -14.76 -18.50
CA ARG A 184 10.02 -15.63 -19.03
C ARG A 184 10.06 -17.07 -18.50
N TRP A 185 11.22 -17.57 -18.13
CA TRP A 185 11.35 -18.96 -17.62
C TRP A 185 10.79 -19.15 -16.21
N LEU A 186 10.72 -18.08 -15.41
CA LEU A 186 10.10 -18.11 -14.08
C LEU A 186 8.57 -18.14 -14.15
N ASP A 187 8.01 -17.70 -15.26
CA ASP A 187 6.57 -17.48 -15.40
C ASP A 187 5.75 -18.75 -15.18
N PRO A 188 6.01 -19.89 -15.85
CA PRO A 188 5.23 -21.09 -15.63
C PRO A 188 5.33 -21.63 -14.19
N ILE A 189 6.51 -21.53 -13.58
CA ILE A 189 6.74 -22.04 -12.21
C ILE A 189 5.96 -21.21 -11.18
N LEU A 190 6.10 -19.87 -11.24
CA LEU A 190 5.48 -19.01 -10.26
C LEU A 190 3.97 -18.81 -10.47
N ILE A 191 3.47 -18.94 -11.71
CA ILE A 191 2.02 -18.98 -11.98
C ILE A 191 1.40 -20.23 -11.33
N GLU A 192 1.97 -21.39 -11.57
CA GLU A 192 1.45 -22.63 -10.99
C GLU A 192 1.50 -22.62 -9.46
N PHE A 193 2.62 -22.14 -8.89
CA PHE A 193 2.74 -21.97 -7.44
C PHE A 193 1.66 -21.03 -6.90
N ARG A 194 1.48 -19.86 -7.54
CA ARG A 194 0.45 -18.90 -7.14
C ARG A 194 -0.96 -19.48 -7.26
N ASN A 195 -1.25 -20.19 -8.36
CA ASN A 195 -2.54 -20.84 -8.57
C ASN A 195 -2.79 -21.91 -7.52
N PHE A 196 -1.77 -22.69 -7.18
CA PHE A 196 -1.86 -23.69 -6.11
C PHE A 196 -2.22 -23.03 -4.77
N VAL A 197 -1.49 -21.96 -4.37
CA VAL A 197 -1.75 -21.24 -3.12
C VAL A 197 -3.13 -20.58 -3.13
N ASN A 198 -3.54 -19.93 -4.22
CA ASN A 198 -4.82 -19.24 -4.31
C ASN A 198 -6.05 -20.18 -4.31
N ASN A 199 -5.88 -21.45 -4.64
CA ASN A 199 -6.95 -22.45 -4.57
C ASN A 199 -7.22 -22.92 -3.13
N ILE A 200 -6.33 -22.63 -2.19
CA ILE A 200 -6.51 -22.96 -0.78
C ILE A 200 -6.89 -21.67 -0.04
N PRO A 201 -7.96 -21.66 0.75
CA PRO A 201 -8.27 -20.50 1.60
C PRO A 201 -7.06 -20.14 2.48
N THR A 202 -6.56 -18.91 2.37
CA THR A 202 -5.34 -18.43 3.07
C THR A 202 -5.40 -18.71 4.57
N ILE A 203 -6.56 -18.50 5.18
CA ILE A 203 -6.75 -18.75 6.61
C ILE A 203 -6.48 -20.22 7.01
N LEU A 204 -6.80 -21.19 6.15
CA LEU A 204 -6.51 -22.59 6.43
C LEU A 204 -5.03 -22.89 6.36
N LEU A 205 -4.30 -22.27 5.41
CA LEU A 205 -2.85 -22.37 5.34
C LEU A 205 -2.20 -21.73 6.56
N ASP A 206 -2.68 -20.57 6.98
CA ASP A 206 -2.19 -19.87 8.16
C ASP A 206 -2.40 -20.69 9.43
N ILE A 207 -3.58 -21.34 9.58
CA ILE A 207 -3.87 -22.25 10.70
C ILE A 207 -2.93 -23.44 10.69
N LEU A 208 -2.72 -24.07 9.53
CA LEU A 208 -1.83 -25.22 9.40
C LEU A 208 -0.39 -24.87 9.76
N LEU A 209 0.13 -23.78 9.20
CA LEU A 209 1.48 -23.30 9.47
C LEU A 209 1.65 -22.91 10.94
N MET A 210 0.63 -22.27 11.52
CA MET A 210 0.65 -21.88 12.92
C MET A 210 0.69 -23.08 13.85
N GLN A 211 -0.08 -24.14 13.57
CA GLN A 211 -0.03 -25.37 14.35
C GLN A 211 1.33 -26.07 14.25
N LEU A 212 1.94 -26.05 13.06
CA LEU A 212 3.27 -26.60 12.87
C LEU A 212 4.34 -25.83 13.66
N LEU A 213 4.22 -24.50 13.75
CA LEU A 213 5.16 -23.61 14.42
C LEU A 213 4.84 -23.40 15.90
N SER A 214 3.68 -23.83 16.37
CA SER A 214 3.21 -23.65 17.75
C SER A 214 4.19 -24.10 18.85
N PRO A 215 4.98 -25.20 18.68
CA PRO A 215 5.96 -25.59 19.70
C PRO A 215 7.07 -24.56 19.93
N TYR A 216 7.32 -23.69 18.95
CA TYR A 216 8.38 -22.68 19.00
C TYR A 216 7.87 -21.29 19.42
N MET A 217 6.56 -21.16 19.69
CA MET A 217 5.88 -19.88 19.93
C MET A 217 6.33 -19.16 21.21
N GLY A 218 6.86 -19.85 22.21
CA GLY A 218 7.15 -19.27 23.53
C GLY A 218 7.94 -17.96 23.44
N GLN A 219 9.24 -18.04 23.19
CA GLN A 219 10.13 -16.87 23.12
C GLN A 219 10.05 -16.09 21.81
N TYR A 220 9.60 -16.72 20.71
CA TYR A 220 9.67 -16.17 19.36
C TYR A 220 8.29 -15.88 18.75
N GLY A 221 7.23 -15.76 19.55
CA GLY A 221 5.85 -15.65 19.07
C GLY A 221 5.64 -14.54 18.04
N PHE A 222 6.13 -13.33 18.30
CA PHE A 222 6.05 -12.21 17.35
C PHE A 222 6.73 -12.52 16.00
N LEU A 223 7.96 -13.04 16.04
CA LEU A 223 8.72 -13.39 14.85
C LEU A 223 8.02 -14.48 14.01
N ILE A 224 7.45 -15.47 14.70
CA ILE A 224 6.74 -16.58 14.05
C ILE A 224 5.50 -16.07 13.32
N ILE A 225 4.70 -15.18 13.92
CA ILE A 225 3.54 -14.58 13.22
C ILE A 225 3.99 -13.72 12.04
N VAL A 226 5.03 -12.90 12.19
CA VAL A 226 5.59 -12.14 11.09
C VAL A 226 6.02 -13.06 9.95
N MET A 227 6.78 -14.12 10.23
CA MET A 227 7.20 -15.10 9.22
C MET A 227 6.01 -15.80 8.55
N LEU A 228 4.99 -16.15 9.33
CA LEU A 228 3.78 -16.81 8.83
C LEU A 228 3.02 -15.91 7.87
N LEU A 229 2.75 -14.67 8.24
CA LEU A 229 2.05 -13.73 7.37
C LEU A 229 2.86 -13.38 6.13
N CYS A 230 4.18 -13.23 6.28
CA CYS A 230 5.08 -12.97 5.15
C CYS A 230 5.33 -14.19 4.25
N ALA A 231 5.02 -15.41 4.70
CA ALA A 231 5.27 -16.60 3.89
C ALA A 231 4.53 -16.56 2.55
N LEU A 232 3.31 -16.03 2.53
CA LEU A 232 2.44 -15.98 1.36
C LEU A 232 1.98 -14.56 1.01
N GLY A 233 2.13 -13.59 1.90
CA GLY A 233 1.62 -12.21 1.74
C GLY A 233 2.18 -11.50 0.52
N TRP A 234 3.46 -11.70 0.20
CA TRP A 234 4.13 -11.11 -0.96
C TRP A 234 3.59 -11.54 -2.33
N LEU A 235 2.89 -12.71 -2.43
CA LEU A 235 2.42 -13.27 -3.70
C LEU A 235 1.45 -12.37 -4.46
N GLY A 236 0.58 -11.66 -3.74
CA GLY A 236 -0.37 -10.73 -4.31
C GLY A 236 0.32 -9.58 -5.04
N LEU A 237 1.23 -8.91 -4.33
CA LEU A 237 2.01 -7.79 -4.87
C LEU A 237 2.95 -8.24 -5.99
N ALA A 238 3.65 -9.38 -5.82
CA ALA A 238 4.54 -9.92 -6.85
C ALA A 238 3.79 -10.21 -8.15
N GLY A 239 2.62 -10.86 -8.08
CA GLY A 239 1.81 -11.13 -9.27
C GLY A 239 1.28 -9.86 -9.94
N PHE A 240 0.98 -8.83 -9.15
CA PHE A 240 0.57 -7.53 -9.69
C PHE A 240 1.72 -6.84 -10.42
N ILE A 241 2.91 -6.75 -9.81
CA ILE A 241 4.11 -6.17 -10.41
C ILE A 241 4.51 -6.94 -11.69
N ARG A 242 4.46 -8.28 -11.65
CA ARG A 242 4.69 -9.14 -12.81
C ARG A 242 3.81 -8.72 -13.99
N ASN A 243 2.49 -8.55 -13.77
CA ASN A 243 1.56 -8.19 -14.82
C ASN A 243 1.90 -6.82 -15.43
N GLN A 244 2.24 -5.84 -14.60
CA GLN A 244 2.63 -4.51 -15.06
C GLN A 244 3.95 -4.54 -15.84
N ILE A 245 4.94 -5.29 -15.39
CA ILE A 245 6.24 -5.42 -16.07
C ILE A 245 6.07 -6.06 -17.44
N ILE A 246 5.23 -7.07 -17.61
CA ILE A 246 4.99 -7.70 -18.91
C ILE A 246 4.45 -6.69 -19.92
N ILE A 247 3.55 -5.80 -19.50
CA ILE A 247 2.99 -4.75 -20.35
C ILE A 247 4.07 -3.73 -20.74
N ILE A 248 4.86 -3.28 -19.76
CA ILE A 248 5.82 -2.19 -19.98
C ILE A 248 7.07 -2.68 -20.72
N ARG A 249 7.55 -3.90 -20.41
CA ARG A 249 8.74 -4.47 -21.04
C ARG A 249 8.67 -4.52 -22.56
N ASN A 250 7.49 -4.74 -23.11
CA ASN A 250 7.26 -4.85 -24.55
C ASN A 250 7.07 -3.50 -25.26
N ARG A 251 7.20 -2.37 -24.56
CA ARG A 251 7.13 -1.04 -25.19
C ARG A 251 8.38 -0.75 -26.00
N GLU A 252 8.24 -0.03 -27.10
CA GLU A 252 9.29 0.23 -28.10
C GLU A 252 10.58 0.79 -27.49
N TYR A 253 10.47 1.75 -26.57
CA TYR A 253 11.64 2.35 -25.91
C TYR A 253 12.44 1.36 -25.06
N ASN A 254 11.76 0.38 -24.45
CA ASN A 254 12.41 -0.66 -23.66
C ASN A 254 13.07 -1.70 -24.56
N VAL A 255 12.43 -2.05 -25.68
CA VAL A 255 13.00 -2.93 -26.69
C VAL A 255 14.25 -2.26 -27.30
N ALA A 256 14.18 -0.97 -27.63
CA ALA A 256 15.33 -0.21 -28.11
C ALA A 256 16.50 -0.19 -27.11
N SER A 257 16.22 0.07 -25.83
CA SER A 257 17.23 0.02 -24.76
C SER A 257 17.88 -1.36 -24.64
N GLN A 258 17.10 -2.42 -24.82
CA GLN A 258 17.58 -3.79 -24.77
C GLN A 258 18.49 -4.12 -25.98
N THR A 259 18.14 -3.64 -27.19
CA THR A 259 18.95 -3.82 -28.39
C THR A 259 20.28 -3.04 -28.33
N LEU A 260 20.31 -1.93 -27.60
CA LEU A 260 21.52 -1.15 -27.29
C LEU A 260 22.41 -1.81 -26.22
N GLY A 261 22.03 -2.99 -25.69
CA GLY A 261 22.87 -3.76 -24.78
C GLY A 261 22.68 -3.43 -23.29
N SER A 262 21.57 -2.80 -22.89
CA SER A 262 21.28 -2.57 -21.48
C SER A 262 21.18 -3.89 -20.71
N SER A 263 21.84 -3.98 -19.55
CA SER A 263 21.77 -5.16 -18.69
C SER A 263 20.38 -5.36 -18.09
N SER A 264 20.01 -6.62 -17.77
CA SER A 264 18.71 -6.94 -17.17
C SER A 264 18.45 -6.18 -15.87
N THR A 265 19.47 -6.02 -15.03
CA THR A 265 19.36 -5.26 -13.78
C THR A 265 19.11 -3.79 -14.05
N ALA A 266 19.86 -3.16 -14.97
CA ALA A 266 19.65 -1.78 -15.37
C ALA A 266 18.24 -1.56 -15.95
N MET A 267 17.78 -2.49 -16.77
CA MET A 267 16.41 -2.46 -17.32
C MET A 267 15.36 -2.48 -16.23
N ILE A 268 15.46 -3.39 -15.26
CA ILE A 268 14.50 -3.49 -14.17
C ILE A 268 14.54 -2.23 -13.30
N THR A 269 15.73 -1.81 -12.85
CA THR A 269 15.85 -0.75 -11.83
C THR A 269 15.66 0.66 -12.39
N HIS A 270 16.12 0.94 -13.62
CA HIS A 270 16.09 2.29 -14.19
C HIS A 270 14.91 2.53 -15.14
N ASN A 271 14.43 1.49 -15.84
CA ASN A 271 13.39 1.66 -16.84
C ASN A 271 12.02 1.19 -16.34
N LEU A 272 11.94 0.04 -15.68
CA LEU A 272 10.67 -0.59 -15.33
C LEU A 272 10.13 -0.14 -13.97
N LEU A 273 10.93 -0.28 -12.90
CA LEU A 273 10.49 0.05 -11.54
C LEU A 273 10.09 1.52 -11.34
N PRO A 274 10.82 2.52 -11.86
CA PRO A 274 10.42 3.92 -11.68
C PRO A 274 9.05 4.22 -12.30
N TYR A 275 8.70 3.54 -13.39
CA TYR A 275 7.39 3.68 -14.01
C TYR A 275 6.26 3.08 -13.17
N LEU A 276 6.58 2.13 -12.30
CA LEU A 276 5.61 1.42 -11.45
C LEU A 276 5.43 2.04 -10.06
N VAL A 277 6.13 3.13 -9.74
CA VAL A 277 6.11 3.72 -8.38
C VAL A 277 4.69 4.02 -7.92
N SER A 278 3.84 4.65 -8.76
CA SER A 278 2.46 4.97 -8.40
C SER A 278 1.65 3.72 -8.04
N VAL A 279 1.82 2.70 -8.82
CA VAL A 279 1.13 1.42 -8.68
C VAL A 279 1.62 0.67 -7.44
N ILE A 280 2.93 0.65 -7.20
CA ILE A 280 3.54 0.04 -6.01
C ILE A 280 3.02 0.74 -4.75
N VAL A 281 3.04 2.06 -4.73
CA VAL A 281 2.55 2.87 -3.62
C VAL A 281 1.10 2.55 -3.27
N THR A 282 0.23 2.35 -4.27
CA THR A 282 -1.17 1.96 -4.05
C THR A 282 -1.27 0.65 -3.28
N VAL A 283 -0.57 -0.38 -3.75
CA VAL A 283 -0.66 -1.72 -3.15
C VAL A 283 -0.02 -1.73 -1.76
N VAL A 284 1.11 -1.06 -1.59
CA VAL A 284 1.80 -0.95 -0.30
C VAL A 284 0.94 -0.25 0.77
N SER A 285 0.19 0.76 0.37
CA SER A 285 -0.68 1.49 1.31
C SER A 285 -1.80 0.64 1.88
N THR A 286 -2.23 -0.40 1.16
CA THR A 286 -3.24 -1.35 1.65
C THR A 286 -2.64 -2.53 2.43
N ALA A 287 -1.32 -2.71 2.39
CA ALA A 287 -0.65 -3.85 3.02
C ALA A 287 -0.73 -3.81 4.56
N ILE A 288 -0.61 -2.62 5.17
CA ILE A 288 -0.71 -2.46 6.63
C ILE A 288 -2.10 -2.87 7.14
N PRO A 289 -3.22 -2.32 6.62
CA PRO A 289 -4.56 -2.77 7.02
C PRO A 289 -4.78 -4.26 6.80
N GLN A 290 -4.25 -4.80 5.71
CA GLN A 290 -4.41 -6.22 5.39
C GLN A 290 -3.67 -7.12 6.38
N ALA A 291 -2.45 -6.77 6.77
CA ALA A 291 -1.68 -7.50 7.76
C ALA A 291 -2.38 -7.49 9.15
N ILE A 292 -2.91 -6.34 9.57
CA ILE A 292 -3.70 -6.22 10.80
C ILE A 292 -4.97 -7.08 10.72
N SER A 293 -5.68 -7.07 9.60
CA SER A 293 -6.88 -7.88 9.42
C SER A 293 -6.59 -9.38 9.46
N SER A 294 -5.47 -9.80 8.89
CA SER A 294 -5.01 -11.21 8.93
C SER A 294 -4.66 -11.63 10.37
N GLU A 295 -3.99 -10.78 11.14
CA GLU A 295 -3.70 -11.03 12.56
C GLU A 295 -5.00 -11.17 13.38
N VAL A 296 -5.98 -10.32 13.15
CA VAL A 296 -7.31 -10.41 13.80
C VAL A 296 -7.99 -11.73 13.44
N GLY A 297 -7.91 -12.16 12.19
CA GLY A 297 -8.41 -13.46 11.75
C GLY A 297 -7.77 -14.62 12.50
N LEU A 298 -6.45 -14.61 12.64
CA LEU A 298 -5.71 -15.63 13.42
C LEU A 298 -6.09 -15.57 14.91
N ALA A 299 -6.21 -14.39 15.48
CA ALA A 299 -6.63 -14.20 16.87
C ALA A 299 -8.03 -14.81 17.10
N PHE A 300 -8.94 -14.67 16.15
CA PHE A 300 -10.30 -15.24 16.24
C PHE A 300 -10.28 -16.77 16.36
N PHE A 301 -9.32 -17.43 15.74
CA PHE A 301 -9.12 -18.88 15.88
C PHE A 301 -8.24 -19.28 17.08
N ASN A 302 -7.95 -18.35 18.01
CA ASN A 302 -7.04 -18.53 19.13
C ASN A 302 -5.59 -18.95 18.72
N LEU A 303 -5.20 -18.54 17.54
CA LEU A 303 -3.87 -18.80 16.95
C LEU A 303 -2.94 -17.59 17.05
N SER A 304 -3.32 -16.59 17.83
CA SER A 304 -2.45 -15.46 18.11
C SER A 304 -1.30 -15.88 19.05
N PHE A 305 -0.20 -15.16 18.97
CA PHE A 305 0.95 -15.45 19.81
C PHE A 305 0.63 -15.16 21.29
N LYS A 306 1.06 -16.05 22.17
CA LYS A 306 1.06 -15.79 23.60
C LYS A 306 2.26 -14.90 23.88
N ILE A 307 1.98 -13.67 24.28
CA ILE A 307 3.05 -12.78 24.71
C ILE A 307 3.30 -13.07 26.18
N THR A 308 4.55 -13.32 26.50
CA THR A 308 5.06 -13.29 27.88
C THR A 308 4.88 -11.86 28.39
N ASP A 309 4.37 -11.70 29.61
CA ASP A 309 4.23 -10.42 30.32
C ASP A 309 3.02 -9.53 29.98
N GLY A 310 1.90 -10.11 29.55
CA GLY A 310 0.63 -9.40 29.52
C GLY A 310 0.39 -8.51 28.32
N ASP A 311 1.25 -8.55 27.32
CA ASP A 311 0.99 -7.84 26.06
C ASP A 311 -0.11 -8.54 25.27
N VAL A 312 -1.08 -7.79 24.80
CA VAL A 312 -2.19 -8.26 23.94
C VAL A 312 -2.17 -7.52 22.62
N THR A 313 -2.56 -8.17 21.54
CA THR A 313 -2.79 -7.48 20.27
C THR A 313 -4.22 -6.90 20.22
N LEU A 314 -4.42 -5.95 19.33
CA LEU A 314 -5.76 -5.39 19.12
C LEU A 314 -6.75 -6.47 18.63
N GLY A 315 -6.27 -7.41 17.81
CA GLY A 315 -7.04 -8.56 17.36
C GLY A 315 -7.48 -9.47 18.51
N GLN A 316 -6.59 -9.73 19.47
CA GLN A 316 -6.93 -10.51 20.66
C GLN A 316 -7.95 -9.81 21.55
N VAL A 317 -7.83 -8.49 21.74
CA VAL A 317 -8.81 -7.70 22.49
C VAL A 317 -10.18 -7.78 21.82
N LEU A 318 -10.23 -7.62 20.51
CA LEU A 318 -11.47 -7.71 19.74
C LEU A 318 -12.08 -9.11 19.81
N THR A 319 -11.28 -10.14 19.64
CA THR A 319 -11.72 -11.55 19.69
C THR A 319 -12.26 -11.94 21.06
N LYS A 320 -11.60 -11.50 22.12
CA LYS A 320 -12.09 -11.71 23.48
C LYS A 320 -13.44 -11.03 23.68
N ALA A 321 -13.60 -9.79 23.21
CA ALA A 321 -14.86 -9.07 23.28
C ALA A 321 -15.99 -9.78 22.55
N VAL A 322 -15.71 -10.38 21.37
CA VAL A 322 -16.73 -11.08 20.57
C VAL A 322 -17.09 -12.44 21.15
N ASN A 323 -16.12 -13.18 21.67
CA ASN A 323 -16.34 -14.53 22.20
C ASN A 323 -17.05 -14.51 23.55
N ASP A 324 -16.92 -13.45 24.32
CA ASP A 324 -17.69 -13.23 25.52
C ASP A 324 -19.10 -12.79 25.14
N ILE A 325 -20.10 -13.63 25.43
CA ILE A 325 -21.51 -13.35 25.17
C ILE A 325 -21.98 -12.04 25.85
N THR A 326 -21.22 -11.57 26.82
CA THR A 326 -21.43 -10.34 27.58
C THR A 326 -21.38 -9.06 26.75
N TRP A 327 -20.80 -9.07 25.52
CA TRP A 327 -20.76 -7.88 24.65
C TRP A 327 -22.16 -7.38 24.24
N MET A 328 -23.15 -8.27 24.21
CA MET A 328 -24.55 -7.88 23.90
C MET A 328 -25.15 -7.02 25.03
N GLU A 329 -24.74 -7.29 26.26
CA GLU A 329 -25.17 -6.49 27.42
C GLU A 329 -24.24 -5.29 27.65
N HIS A 330 -22.97 -5.42 27.20
CA HIS A 330 -21.91 -4.43 27.41
C HIS A 330 -21.21 -4.05 26.08
N PRO A 331 -21.87 -3.31 25.18
CA PRO A 331 -21.39 -3.04 23.82
C PRO A 331 -20.07 -2.26 23.78
N TYR A 332 -19.69 -1.55 24.83
CA TYR A 332 -18.42 -0.83 24.89
C TYR A 332 -17.19 -1.75 24.83
N LEU A 333 -17.30 -3.02 25.22
CA LEU A 333 -16.21 -3.99 25.08
C LEU A 333 -15.82 -4.20 23.62
N LEU A 334 -16.80 -4.25 22.74
CA LEU A 334 -16.61 -4.36 21.30
C LEU A 334 -16.28 -3.00 20.67
N LEU A 335 -16.95 -1.96 21.12
CA LEU A 335 -16.79 -0.62 20.53
C LEU A 335 -15.42 -0.02 20.82
N ALA A 336 -14.82 -0.26 21.98
CA ALA A 336 -13.52 0.30 22.34
C ALA A 336 -12.40 -0.08 21.35
N PRO A 337 -12.12 -1.37 21.06
CA PRO A 337 -11.14 -1.74 20.05
C PRO A 337 -11.57 -1.36 18.62
N LEU A 338 -12.88 -1.40 18.33
CA LEU A 338 -13.40 -1.09 16.98
C LEU A 338 -13.23 0.40 16.62
N VAL A 339 -13.43 1.31 17.58
CA VAL A 339 -13.24 2.76 17.39
C VAL A 339 -11.80 3.11 17.05
N VAL A 340 -10.84 2.30 17.41
CA VAL A 340 -9.43 2.49 17.02
C VAL A 340 -9.13 1.76 15.70
N MET A 341 -9.54 0.51 15.58
CA MET A 341 -9.21 -0.33 14.44
C MET A 341 -9.87 0.14 13.13
N ALA A 342 -11.17 0.46 13.17
CA ALA A 342 -11.91 0.83 11.97
C ALA A 342 -11.41 2.15 11.35
N PRO A 343 -11.25 3.27 12.08
CA PRO A 343 -10.68 4.47 11.50
C PRO A 343 -9.23 4.30 11.03
N LEU A 344 -8.40 3.53 11.75
CA LEU A 344 -7.04 3.22 11.35
C LEU A 344 -7.03 2.56 9.96
N THR A 345 -7.82 1.50 9.79
CA THR A 345 -7.93 0.75 8.54
C THR A 345 -8.47 1.62 7.39
N ILE A 346 -9.57 2.34 7.65
CA ILE A 346 -10.21 3.21 6.64
C ILE A 346 -9.26 4.32 6.21
N CYS A 347 -8.58 4.98 7.14
CA CYS A 347 -7.66 6.07 6.82
C CYS A 347 -6.45 5.59 6.02
N PHE A 348 -5.82 4.47 6.40
CA PHE A 348 -4.72 3.91 5.61
C PHE A 348 -5.16 3.52 4.20
N PHE A 349 -6.32 2.86 4.07
CA PHE A 349 -6.87 2.49 2.77
C PHE A 349 -7.16 3.71 1.90
N TYR A 350 -7.83 4.72 2.46
CA TYR A 350 -8.17 5.93 1.71
C TYR A 350 -6.94 6.75 1.33
N LEU A 351 -5.96 6.88 2.24
CA LEU A 351 -4.68 7.53 1.92
C LEU A 351 -3.94 6.82 0.81
N GLY A 352 -3.99 5.48 0.78
CA GLY A 352 -3.42 4.69 -0.29
C GLY A 352 -4.05 4.98 -1.65
N LEU A 353 -5.37 5.02 -1.71
CA LEU A 353 -6.09 5.39 -2.93
C LEU A 353 -5.76 6.82 -3.37
N ALA A 354 -5.84 7.77 -2.45
CA ALA A 354 -5.56 9.17 -2.76
C ALA A 354 -4.10 9.39 -3.22
N LEU A 355 -3.15 8.66 -2.64
CA LEU A 355 -1.76 8.71 -3.04
C LEU A 355 -1.55 8.08 -4.43
N SER A 356 -2.26 7.00 -4.74
CA SER A 356 -2.32 6.43 -6.08
C SER A 356 -2.81 7.43 -7.13
N ASP A 357 -3.94 8.06 -6.85
CA ASP A 357 -4.53 9.04 -7.76
C ASP A 357 -3.61 10.24 -7.96
N ALA A 358 -2.95 10.71 -6.89
CA ALA A 358 -2.03 11.82 -6.95
C ALA A 358 -0.68 11.48 -7.62
N THR A 359 -0.33 10.19 -7.71
CA THR A 359 0.90 9.72 -8.37
C THR A 359 0.67 9.29 -9.81
N ASP A 360 -0.57 9.20 -10.30
CA ASP A 360 -0.85 8.86 -11.70
C ASP A 360 -0.49 10.04 -12.63
N PRO A 361 0.45 9.88 -13.56
CA PRO A 361 0.84 10.95 -14.49
C PRO A 361 -0.30 11.43 -15.39
N LYS A 362 -1.37 10.66 -15.55
CA LYS A 362 -2.54 11.04 -16.37
C LYS A 362 -3.40 12.10 -15.71
N THR A 363 -3.36 12.23 -14.40
CA THR A 363 -4.13 13.22 -13.63
C THR A 363 -3.48 14.60 -13.59
N HIS A 364 -2.25 14.72 -14.11
CA HIS A 364 -1.45 15.96 -14.12
C HIS A 364 -1.56 16.74 -15.46
N ARG A 365 -2.54 16.43 -16.31
CA ARG A 365 -2.84 17.20 -17.54
C ARG A 365 -3.79 18.34 -17.28
#